data_9117b1524a6792077e9706c22f72a80d
#
_entry.id   9117b1524a6792077e9706c22f72a80d
#
_cell.length_a   1.000
_cell.length_b   1.000
_cell.length_c   1.000
_cell.angle_alpha   90.00
_cell.angle_beta   90.00
_cell.angle_gamma   90.00
#
_symmetry.space_group_name_H-M   'P 1'
#
loop_
_entity.id
_entity.type
_entity.pdbx_description
1 polymer ?
#
loop_
_entity_poly.entity_id
_entity_poly.type
_entity_poly.pdbx_seq_one_letter_code
_entity_poly.pdbx_strand_id
1 'polypeptide(L)'
;IKSLDDKKMRLYPDPTADLLVRELADFYHLDKDQIFVGVGSDDVLAMCFLTFFNSERPIFFPDITYSFYDVWADVFRIPYECQPLDENFRIVKEDYYRANGGVIFPNPNAPTGIAQDLSDIEDILQHNQDVIVIVDEAYIDFGGHSALELIDRYENLLVVQTFSKSRSLAGMRIGYAFGNKQLIKYLNDVKYSFN
;
A
#
# COMPACT_ATOMS: atom_id res chain seq x y z
N ILE A 1 6.94 2.62 25.81
CA ILE A 1 6.11 3.37 26.78
C ILE A 1 6.91 3.67 28.06
N LYS A 2 7.67 2.70 28.63
CA LYS A 2 8.48 2.93 29.85
C LYS A 2 9.61 3.95 29.71
N SER A 3 9.96 4.36 28.47
CA SER A 3 11.01 5.33 28.16
C SER A 3 10.47 6.69 27.68
N LEU A 4 9.15 6.92 27.75
CA LEU A 4 8.56 8.22 27.43
C LEU A 4 8.94 9.23 28.54
N ASP A 5 9.59 10.30 28.11
CA ASP A 5 10.01 11.41 28.94
C ASP A 5 9.13 12.62 28.61
N ASP A 6 8.57 13.25 29.65
CA ASP A 6 7.76 14.47 29.53
C ASP A 6 8.45 15.56 28.66
N LYS A 7 9.77 15.63 28.74
CA LYS A 7 10.55 16.61 27.99
C LYS A 7 10.50 16.31 26.47
N LYS A 8 10.49 15.02 26.10
CA LYS A 8 10.39 14.61 24.69
C LYS A 8 8.98 14.81 24.14
N MET A 9 7.94 14.61 24.97
CA MET A 9 6.55 14.80 24.57
C MET A 9 6.18 16.24 24.21
N ARG A 10 6.98 17.23 24.60
CA ARG A 10 6.79 18.65 24.24
C ARG A 10 7.36 19.00 22.88
N LEU A 11 8.11 18.12 22.27
CA LEU A 11 8.75 18.32 20.97
C LEU A 11 7.96 17.57 19.89
N TYR A 12 7.97 18.10 18.69
CA TYR A 12 7.48 17.36 17.54
C TYR A 12 8.29 16.06 17.35
N PRO A 13 7.66 14.99 16.87
CA PRO A 13 8.40 13.76 16.51
C PRO A 13 9.32 14.02 15.33
N ASP A 14 10.18 13.03 15.04
CA ASP A 14 10.98 13.04 13.81
C ASP A 14 10.04 13.00 12.60
N PRO A 15 10.10 14.01 11.69
CA PRO A 15 9.21 14.10 10.54
C PRO A 15 9.40 12.96 9.53
N THR A 16 10.52 12.29 9.56
CA THR A 16 10.86 11.18 8.66
C THR A 16 10.67 9.82 9.28
N ALA A 17 10.39 9.74 10.60
CA ALA A 17 10.36 8.49 11.37
C ALA A 17 11.65 7.66 11.15
N ASP A 18 12.82 8.31 11.05
CA ASP A 18 14.09 7.75 10.57
C ASP A 18 14.49 6.47 11.33
N LEU A 19 14.27 6.42 12.65
CA LEU A 19 14.54 5.21 13.43
C LEU A 19 13.72 4.01 12.93
N LEU A 20 12.42 4.18 12.71
CA LEU A 20 11.55 3.12 12.24
C LEU A 20 11.88 2.74 10.79
N VAL A 21 12.13 3.73 9.93
CA VAL A 21 12.51 3.49 8.53
C VAL A 21 13.79 2.66 8.46
N ARG A 22 14.80 2.95 9.28
CA ARG A 22 16.06 2.16 9.32
C ARG A 22 15.81 0.72 9.78
N GLU A 23 15.06 0.53 10.85
CA GLU A 23 14.74 -0.82 11.36
C GLU A 23 13.94 -1.64 10.35
N LEU A 24 13.00 -1.01 9.62
CA LEU A 24 12.29 -1.67 8.53
C LEU A 24 13.23 -1.99 7.35
N ALA A 25 14.12 -1.08 6.99
CA ALA A 25 15.09 -1.27 5.91
C ALA A 25 16.02 -2.47 6.22
N ASP A 26 16.55 -2.52 7.43
CA ASP A 26 17.39 -3.62 7.90
C ASP A 26 16.63 -4.95 7.92
N PHE A 27 15.37 -4.94 8.40
CA PHE A 27 14.54 -6.14 8.49
C PHE A 27 14.15 -6.72 7.12
N TYR A 28 13.80 -5.84 6.17
CA TYR A 28 13.36 -6.25 4.82
C TYR A 28 14.50 -6.29 3.80
N HIS A 29 15.73 -5.94 4.20
CA HIS A 29 16.92 -5.86 3.34
C HIS A 29 16.73 -4.90 2.15
N LEU A 30 16.13 -3.75 2.42
CA LEU A 30 15.86 -2.68 1.47
C LEU A 30 16.67 -1.42 1.81
N ASP A 31 16.77 -0.51 0.84
CA ASP A 31 17.25 0.84 1.12
C ASP A 31 16.17 1.65 1.87
N LYS A 32 16.57 2.49 2.81
CA LYS A 32 15.66 3.37 3.54
C LYS A 32 14.81 4.27 2.63
N ASP A 33 15.36 4.64 1.47
CA ASP A 33 14.69 5.48 0.48
C ASP A 33 13.59 4.72 -0.31
N GLN A 34 13.44 3.41 -0.09
CA GLN A 34 12.37 2.57 -0.61
C GLN A 34 11.20 2.42 0.38
N ILE A 35 11.22 3.12 1.52
CA ILE A 35 10.24 2.96 2.60
C ILE A 35 9.59 4.29 2.95
N PHE A 36 8.26 4.29 2.96
CA PHE A 36 7.42 5.38 3.44
C PHE A 36 6.67 4.93 4.70
N VAL A 37 6.58 5.79 5.72
CA VAL A 37 5.84 5.53 6.96
C VAL A 37 4.71 6.54 7.11
N GLY A 38 3.52 6.06 7.52
CA GLY A 38 2.33 6.88 7.79
C GLY A 38 1.56 6.42 9.03
N VAL A 39 0.45 7.10 9.31
CA VAL A 39 -0.37 6.91 10.52
C VAL A 39 -1.37 5.76 10.34
N GLY A 40 -0.87 4.56 10.15
CA GLY A 40 -1.62 3.36 9.76
C GLY A 40 -1.69 3.20 8.24
N SER A 41 -2.05 1.98 7.79
CA SER A 41 -2.16 1.72 6.35
C SER A 41 -3.24 2.56 5.66
N ASP A 42 -4.31 2.95 6.35
CA ASP A 42 -5.34 3.83 5.78
C ASP A 42 -4.78 5.20 5.37
N ASP A 43 -3.94 5.80 6.21
CA ASP A 43 -3.25 7.06 5.90
C ASP A 43 -2.28 6.88 4.74
N VAL A 44 -1.50 5.78 4.74
CA VAL A 44 -0.60 5.43 3.63
C VAL A 44 -1.37 5.28 2.32
N LEU A 45 -2.50 4.56 2.35
CA LEU A 45 -3.37 4.39 1.18
C LEU A 45 -3.95 5.74 0.70
N ALA A 46 -4.44 6.57 1.62
CA ALA A 46 -4.92 7.91 1.28
C ALA A 46 -3.83 8.74 0.57
N MET A 47 -2.60 8.69 1.07
CA MET A 47 -1.46 9.37 0.43
C MET A 47 -1.15 8.77 -0.95
N CYS A 48 -1.24 7.45 -1.10
CA CYS A 48 -1.08 6.79 -2.39
C CYS A 48 -2.15 7.22 -3.41
N PHE A 49 -3.42 7.23 -3.01
CA PHE A 49 -4.53 7.69 -3.86
C PHE A 49 -4.32 9.13 -4.31
N LEU A 50 -4.02 10.04 -3.38
CA LEU A 50 -3.77 11.44 -3.67
C LEU A 50 -2.57 11.67 -4.60
N THR A 51 -1.54 10.85 -4.47
CA THR A 51 -0.28 11.02 -5.20
C THR A 51 -0.33 10.43 -6.60
N PHE A 52 -0.92 9.25 -6.76
CA PHE A 52 -0.75 8.43 -7.97
C PHE A 52 -2.02 8.26 -8.81
N PHE A 53 -3.20 8.37 -8.22
CA PHE A 53 -4.46 8.11 -8.91
C PHE A 53 -5.18 9.41 -9.32
N ASN A 54 -4.48 10.28 -10.06
CA ASN A 54 -4.96 11.60 -10.41
C ASN A 54 -5.23 11.79 -11.92
N SER A 55 -5.42 10.69 -12.66
CA SER A 55 -5.78 10.71 -14.07
C SER A 55 -7.31 10.74 -14.25
N GLU A 56 -7.77 11.05 -15.47
CA GLU A 56 -9.19 10.94 -15.84
C GLU A 56 -9.65 9.49 -16.08
N ARG A 57 -8.70 8.53 -16.13
CA ARG A 57 -9.01 7.12 -16.31
C ARG A 57 -9.43 6.52 -14.96
N PRO A 58 -10.41 5.59 -14.94
CA PRO A 58 -10.81 4.93 -13.72
C PRO A 58 -9.69 4.03 -13.17
N ILE A 59 -9.52 4.05 -11.85
CA ILE A 59 -8.71 3.04 -11.16
C ILE A 59 -9.52 1.75 -11.01
N PHE A 60 -8.83 0.61 -10.94
CA PHE A 60 -9.45 -0.71 -10.81
C PHE A 60 -9.15 -1.34 -9.46
N PHE A 61 -10.19 -1.92 -8.84
CA PHE A 61 -10.07 -2.74 -7.65
C PHE A 61 -11.21 -3.78 -7.59
N PRO A 62 -11.09 -4.86 -6.79
CA PRO A 62 -12.13 -5.88 -6.72
C PRO A 62 -13.45 -5.34 -6.19
N ASP A 63 -14.59 -5.90 -6.63
CA ASP A 63 -15.93 -5.53 -6.17
C ASP A 63 -16.21 -5.96 -4.72
N ILE A 64 -15.63 -7.09 -4.29
CA ILE A 64 -15.70 -7.57 -2.91
C ILE A 64 -14.30 -7.46 -2.30
N THR A 65 -14.03 -6.33 -1.66
CA THR A 65 -12.71 -6.00 -1.13
C THR A 65 -12.80 -5.09 0.10
N TYR A 66 -11.67 -4.52 0.52
CA TYR A 66 -11.61 -3.56 1.60
C TYR A 66 -12.46 -2.31 1.29
N SER A 67 -13.43 -2.04 2.16
CA SER A 67 -14.51 -1.06 1.95
C SER A 67 -14.08 0.42 2.02
N PHE A 68 -12.78 0.72 2.03
CA PHE A 68 -12.29 2.10 2.05
C PHE A 68 -11.67 2.57 0.74
N TYR A 69 -11.54 1.69 -0.26
CA TYR A 69 -10.99 2.11 -1.56
C TYR A 69 -11.96 3.05 -2.31
N ASP A 70 -13.25 2.73 -2.33
CA ASP A 70 -14.29 3.60 -2.87
C ASP A 70 -14.40 4.91 -2.09
N VAL A 71 -14.28 4.86 -0.74
CA VAL A 71 -14.29 6.07 0.10
C VAL A 71 -13.17 7.02 -0.28
N TRP A 72 -11.93 6.53 -0.43
CA TRP A 72 -10.80 7.36 -0.86
C TRP A 72 -10.97 7.86 -2.29
N ALA A 73 -11.46 7.02 -3.21
CA ALA A 73 -11.76 7.44 -4.57
C ALA A 73 -12.79 8.58 -4.60
N ASP A 74 -13.86 8.47 -3.84
CA ASP A 74 -14.90 9.51 -3.74
C ASP A 74 -14.37 10.81 -3.10
N VAL A 75 -13.60 10.72 -2.00
CA VAL A 75 -13.02 11.88 -1.31
C VAL A 75 -12.11 12.67 -2.24
N PHE A 76 -11.28 11.98 -3.03
CA PHE A 76 -10.34 12.61 -3.96
C PHE A 76 -10.92 12.82 -5.36
N ARG A 77 -12.17 12.42 -5.62
CA ARG A 77 -12.85 12.53 -6.92
C ARG A 77 -12.12 11.77 -8.02
N ILE A 78 -11.61 10.60 -7.68
CA ILE A 78 -10.93 9.69 -8.59
C ILE A 78 -11.99 8.77 -9.20
N PRO A 79 -12.12 8.70 -10.53
CA PRO A 79 -13.00 7.72 -11.15
C PRO A 79 -12.53 6.30 -10.87
N TYR A 80 -13.45 5.37 -10.63
CA TYR A 80 -13.10 3.99 -10.37
C TYR A 80 -14.07 3.02 -11.03
N GLU A 81 -13.63 1.79 -11.17
CA GLU A 81 -14.41 0.68 -11.70
C GLU A 81 -14.07 -0.59 -10.93
N CYS A 82 -15.10 -1.20 -10.32
CA CYS A 82 -14.93 -2.45 -9.60
C CYS A 82 -14.87 -3.63 -10.57
N GLN A 83 -13.87 -4.48 -10.38
CA GLN A 83 -13.70 -5.70 -11.14
C GLN A 83 -14.33 -6.88 -10.39
N PRO A 84 -15.24 -7.67 -10.98
CA PRO A 84 -15.89 -8.76 -10.30
C PRO A 84 -14.89 -9.86 -9.93
N LEU A 85 -15.05 -10.44 -8.74
CA LEU A 85 -14.37 -11.67 -8.40
C LEU A 85 -15.02 -12.86 -9.15
N ASP A 86 -14.27 -13.93 -9.33
CA ASP A 86 -14.81 -15.17 -9.90
C ASP A 86 -15.77 -15.89 -8.93
N GLU A 87 -16.33 -17.02 -9.35
CA GLU A 87 -17.24 -17.86 -8.55
C GLU A 87 -16.59 -18.43 -7.28
N ASN A 88 -15.24 -18.44 -7.20
CA ASN A 88 -14.45 -18.86 -6.05
C ASN A 88 -13.90 -17.68 -5.23
N PHE A 89 -14.40 -16.47 -5.46
CA PHE A 89 -13.97 -15.22 -4.84
C PHE A 89 -12.50 -14.85 -5.09
N ARG A 90 -11.93 -15.27 -6.24
CA ARG A 90 -10.58 -14.92 -6.66
C ARG A 90 -10.60 -13.70 -7.58
N ILE A 91 -9.53 -12.94 -7.53
CA ILE A 91 -9.27 -11.88 -8.50
C ILE A 91 -8.98 -12.51 -9.87
N VAL A 92 -9.67 -12.05 -10.90
CA VAL A 92 -9.44 -12.43 -12.30
C VAL A 92 -8.45 -11.42 -12.89
N LYS A 93 -7.20 -11.80 -13.01
CA LYS A 93 -6.10 -10.89 -13.39
C LYS A 93 -6.31 -10.22 -14.75
N GLU A 94 -6.94 -10.91 -15.69
CA GLU A 94 -7.24 -10.43 -17.04
C GLU A 94 -8.14 -9.18 -17.05
N ASP A 95 -9.00 -9.01 -16.05
CA ASP A 95 -9.86 -7.84 -15.91
C ASP A 95 -9.08 -6.55 -15.62
N TYR A 96 -7.82 -6.68 -15.19
CA TYR A 96 -6.91 -5.57 -14.89
C TYR A 96 -5.97 -5.20 -16.03
N TYR A 97 -6.02 -5.88 -17.20
CA TYR A 97 -5.07 -5.66 -18.30
C TYR A 97 -5.43 -4.48 -19.20
N ARG A 98 -6.69 -4.07 -19.22
CA ARG A 98 -7.13 -2.93 -20.04
C ARG A 98 -6.65 -1.61 -19.47
N ALA A 99 -6.56 -0.59 -20.32
CA ALA A 99 -6.10 0.74 -19.93
C ALA A 99 -6.93 1.32 -18.78
N ASN A 100 -6.27 1.74 -17.73
CA ASN A 100 -6.86 2.25 -16.49
C ASN A 100 -6.02 3.40 -15.91
N GLY A 101 -6.45 3.96 -14.78
CA GLY A 101 -5.78 5.04 -14.05
C GLY A 101 -4.90 4.56 -12.92
N GLY A 102 -4.85 3.26 -12.67
CA GLY A 102 -4.11 2.59 -11.59
C GLY A 102 -4.87 1.39 -11.06
N VAL A 103 -4.18 0.52 -10.37
CA VAL A 103 -4.74 -0.73 -9.83
C VAL A 103 -4.46 -0.80 -8.33
N ILE A 104 -5.44 -1.24 -7.55
CA ILE A 104 -5.23 -1.58 -6.15
C ILE A 104 -6.02 -2.83 -5.78
N PHE A 105 -5.39 -3.74 -5.06
CA PHE A 105 -6.06 -4.90 -4.47
C PHE A 105 -5.32 -5.39 -3.22
N PRO A 106 -6.06 -6.00 -2.25
CA PRO A 106 -5.43 -6.60 -1.08
C PRO A 106 -4.85 -7.98 -1.41
N ASN A 107 -3.75 -8.32 -0.76
CA ASN A 107 -3.17 -9.66 -0.83
C ASN A 107 -2.66 -10.11 0.56
N PRO A 108 -3.34 -11.07 1.22
CA PRO A 108 -4.64 -11.68 0.88
C PRO A 108 -5.79 -10.68 0.82
N ASN A 109 -6.79 -10.93 -0.05
CA ASN A 109 -7.97 -10.08 -0.14
C ASN A 109 -8.80 -10.14 1.15
N ALA A 110 -9.28 -8.99 1.60
CA ALA A 110 -10.23 -8.87 2.70
C ALA A 110 -11.59 -8.41 2.13
N PRO A 111 -12.72 -9.13 2.34
CA PRO A 111 -12.93 -10.11 3.41
C PRO A 111 -12.73 -11.59 3.03
N THR A 112 -12.37 -11.90 1.79
CA THR A 112 -12.37 -13.30 1.31
C THR A 112 -11.27 -14.17 1.93
N GLY A 113 -10.16 -13.55 2.36
CA GLY A 113 -8.99 -14.25 2.91
C GLY A 113 -8.15 -14.98 1.86
N ILE A 114 -8.45 -14.79 0.58
CA ILE A 114 -7.77 -15.48 -0.53
C ILE A 114 -6.56 -14.67 -0.97
N ALA A 115 -5.40 -15.32 -1.02
CA ALA A 115 -4.18 -14.75 -1.56
C ALA A 115 -4.08 -15.06 -3.07
N GLN A 116 -3.55 -14.09 -3.82
CA GLN A 116 -3.13 -14.28 -5.21
C GLN A 116 -1.74 -14.90 -5.27
N ASP A 117 -1.51 -15.70 -6.31
CA ASP A 117 -0.18 -16.20 -6.60
C ASP A 117 0.73 -15.05 -7.08
N LEU A 118 2.01 -15.12 -6.75
CA LEU A 118 2.96 -14.07 -7.10
C LEU A 118 3.08 -13.88 -8.63
N SER A 119 2.92 -14.95 -9.40
CA SER A 119 2.88 -14.92 -10.87
C SER A 119 1.68 -14.13 -11.42
N ASP A 120 0.52 -14.16 -10.75
CA ASP A 120 -0.65 -13.39 -11.17
C ASP A 120 -0.48 -11.90 -10.86
N ILE A 121 0.13 -11.59 -9.71
CA ILE A 121 0.52 -10.22 -9.36
C ILE A 121 1.52 -9.68 -10.38
N GLU A 122 2.52 -10.50 -10.75
CA GLU A 122 3.52 -10.14 -11.75
C GLU A 122 2.89 -9.89 -13.13
N ASP A 123 1.94 -10.69 -13.55
CA ASP A 123 1.18 -10.50 -14.79
C ASP A 123 0.42 -9.15 -14.79
N ILE A 124 -0.25 -8.82 -13.68
CA ILE A 124 -0.93 -7.53 -13.55
C ILE A 124 0.07 -6.37 -13.67
N LEU A 125 1.23 -6.47 -13.02
CA LEU A 125 2.28 -5.46 -13.10
C LEU A 125 2.80 -5.25 -14.53
N GLN A 126 3.00 -6.34 -15.27
CA GLN A 126 3.49 -6.31 -16.66
C GLN A 126 2.51 -5.64 -17.63
N HIS A 127 1.20 -5.81 -17.40
CA HIS A 127 0.16 -5.20 -18.24
C HIS A 127 -0.19 -3.75 -17.84
N ASN A 128 0.39 -3.24 -16.74
CA ASN A 128 0.09 -1.93 -16.17
C ASN A 128 1.34 -1.05 -15.98
N GLN A 129 2.33 -1.12 -16.88
CA GLN A 129 3.62 -0.44 -16.73
C GLN A 129 3.53 1.09 -16.78
N ASP A 130 2.45 1.66 -17.29
CA ASP A 130 2.21 3.10 -17.40
C ASP A 130 1.44 3.69 -16.20
N VAL A 131 1.01 2.85 -15.26
CA VAL A 131 0.28 3.24 -14.04
C VAL A 131 0.80 2.51 -12.81
N ILE A 132 0.43 3.00 -11.62
CA ILE A 132 0.85 2.38 -10.36
C ILE A 132 -0.09 1.23 -9.99
N VAL A 133 0.51 0.13 -9.56
CA VAL A 133 -0.17 -1.03 -8.97
C VAL A 133 0.15 -1.06 -7.48
N ILE A 134 -0.88 -0.98 -6.64
CA ILE A 134 -0.77 -1.04 -5.19
C ILE A 134 -1.24 -2.41 -4.72
N VAL A 135 -0.37 -3.14 -4.03
CA VAL A 135 -0.72 -4.39 -3.34
C VAL A 135 -0.83 -4.10 -1.85
N ASP A 136 -2.06 -4.16 -1.34
CA ASP A 136 -2.35 -3.93 0.08
C ASP A 136 -2.18 -5.24 0.86
N GLU A 137 -1.08 -5.33 1.57
CA GLU A 137 -0.65 -6.49 2.34
C GLU A 137 -0.95 -6.37 3.84
N ALA A 138 -2.07 -5.76 4.20
CA ALA A 138 -2.46 -5.65 5.61
C ALA A 138 -2.57 -7.01 6.32
N TYR A 139 -2.82 -8.08 5.58
CA TYR A 139 -3.01 -9.44 6.08
C TYR A 139 -1.93 -10.45 5.65
N ILE A 140 -0.83 -10.02 5.04
CA ILE A 140 0.18 -10.93 4.45
C ILE A 140 0.78 -11.91 5.44
N ASP A 141 0.96 -11.51 6.68
CA ASP A 141 1.55 -12.38 7.72
C ASP A 141 0.65 -13.59 8.08
N PHE A 142 -0.60 -13.63 7.62
CA PHE A 142 -1.52 -14.76 7.85
C PHE A 142 -1.46 -15.82 6.75
N GLY A 143 -0.74 -15.57 5.66
CA GLY A 143 -0.51 -16.52 4.58
C GLY A 143 -0.39 -15.84 3.22
N GLY A 144 0.25 -16.51 2.28
CA GLY A 144 0.57 -15.99 0.95
C GLY A 144 2.04 -15.63 0.78
N HIS A 145 2.37 -15.15 -0.41
CA HIS A 145 3.69 -14.62 -0.77
C HIS A 145 3.60 -13.12 -0.96
N SER A 146 4.54 -12.39 -0.35
CA SER A 146 4.57 -10.94 -0.46
C SER A 146 5.02 -10.49 -1.84
N ALA A 147 4.30 -9.53 -2.42
CA ALA A 147 4.70 -8.84 -3.64
C ALA A 147 6.03 -8.06 -3.46
N LEU A 148 6.51 -7.91 -2.24
CA LEU A 148 7.81 -7.34 -1.95
C LEU A 148 8.96 -8.08 -2.66
N GLU A 149 8.79 -9.37 -2.97
CA GLU A 149 9.75 -10.14 -3.77
C GLU A 149 9.92 -9.59 -5.21
N LEU A 150 8.99 -8.77 -5.68
CA LEU A 150 8.98 -8.16 -7.01
C LEU A 150 9.47 -6.71 -7.02
N ILE A 151 9.76 -6.11 -5.85
CA ILE A 151 9.96 -4.67 -5.68
C ILE A 151 11.12 -4.10 -6.53
N ASP A 152 12.19 -4.86 -6.69
CA ASP A 152 13.36 -4.44 -7.46
C ASP A 152 13.21 -4.66 -8.98
N ARG A 153 12.13 -5.36 -9.39
CA ARG A 153 11.88 -5.70 -10.79
C ARG A 153 10.84 -4.81 -11.45
N TYR A 154 9.97 -4.19 -10.64
CA TYR A 154 8.82 -3.41 -11.14
C TYR A 154 8.78 -2.01 -10.52
N GLU A 155 9.10 -1.01 -11.32
CA GLU A 155 9.11 0.40 -10.89
C GLU A 155 7.72 0.94 -10.57
N ASN A 156 6.67 0.30 -11.05
CA ASN A 156 5.27 0.67 -10.86
C ASN A 156 4.60 -0.02 -9.67
N LEU A 157 5.34 -0.82 -8.87
CA LEU A 157 4.83 -1.53 -7.70
C LEU A 157 4.95 -0.68 -6.44
N LEU A 158 3.84 -0.62 -5.68
CA LEU A 158 3.80 -0.21 -4.28
C LEU A 158 3.21 -1.33 -3.43
N VAL A 159 3.88 -1.70 -2.35
CA VAL A 159 3.40 -2.68 -1.37
C VAL A 159 3.10 -1.96 -0.07
N VAL A 160 1.87 -2.06 0.45
CA VAL A 160 1.44 -1.40 1.68
C VAL A 160 1.25 -2.44 2.79
N GLN A 161 1.84 -2.20 3.95
CA GLN A 161 1.71 -3.07 5.12
C GLN A 161 1.37 -2.28 6.38
N THR A 162 1.02 -2.98 7.46
CA THR A 162 0.59 -2.37 8.72
C THR A 162 1.05 -3.16 9.94
N PHE A 163 1.23 -2.46 11.07
CA PHE A 163 1.39 -3.08 12.38
C PHE A 163 0.06 -3.42 13.06
N SER A 164 -1.08 -3.06 12.45
CA SER A 164 -2.39 -3.12 13.10
C SER A 164 -2.97 -4.53 13.24
N LYS A 165 -2.55 -5.49 12.40
CA LYS A 165 -3.17 -6.81 12.31
C LYS A 165 -2.33 -7.87 13.04
N SER A 166 -1.60 -8.70 12.32
CA SER A 166 -0.76 -9.78 12.87
C SER A 166 0.20 -9.31 13.96
N ARG A 167 0.74 -8.10 13.81
CA ARG A 167 1.73 -7.51 14.73
C ARG A 167 1.10 -6.89 15.98
N SER A 168 -0.23 -6.92 16.13
CA SER A 168 -0.99 -6.58 17.33
C SER A 168 -0.75 -5.16 17.87
N LEU A 169 -0.44 -4.18 17.02
CA LEU A 169 -0.14 -2.81 17.37
C LEU A 169 -1.12 -1.78 16.78
N ALA A 170 -2.40 -2.17 16.60
CA ALA A 170 -3.41 -1.32 15.98
C ALA A 170 -3.52 0.07 16.64
N GLY A 171 -3.40 0.15 17.98
CA GLY A 171 -3.43 1.41 18.72
C GLY A 171 -2.23 2.32 18.49
N MET A 172 -1.12 1.82 17.94
CA MET A 172 0.07 2.63 17.63
C MET A 172 -0.06 3.39 16.31
N ARG A 173 -1.05 3.06 15.49
CA ARG A 173 -1.28 3.71 14.20
C ARG A 173 -0.02 3.75 13.32
N ILE A 174 0.57 2.59 13.03
CA ILE A 174 1.76 2.48 12.17
C ILE A 174 1.40 1.69 10.92
N GLY A 175 1.55 2.33 9.77
CA GLY A 175 1.51 1.73 8.44
C GLY A 175 2.70 2.19 7.62
N TYR A 176 3.03 1.47 6.59
CA TYR A 176 4.16 1.80 5.74
C TYR A 176 3.96 1.26 4.32
N ALA A 177 4.65 1.87 3.37
CA ALA A 177 4.71 1.40 2.00
C ALA A 177 6.15 1.16 1.57
N PHE A 178 6.31 0.21 0.65
CA PHE A 178 7.53 -0.07 -0.07
C PHE A 178 7.35 0.23 -1.55
N GLY A 179 8.39 0.77 -2.18
CA GLY A 179 8.38 1.08 -3.60
C GLY A 179 9.75 1.49 -4.09
N ASN A 180 9.88 1.78 -5.37
CA ASN A 180 11.10 2.38 -5.85
C ASN A 180 11.33 3.76 -5.22
N LYS A 181 12.58 4.22 -5.21
CA LYS A 181 12.99 5.47 -4.54
C LYS A 181 12.23 6.70 -5.03
N GLN A 182 11.86 6.72 -6.30
CA GLN A 182 11.14 7.86 -6.88
C GLN A 182 9.69 7.91 -6.41
N LEU A 183 9.00 6.76 -6.31
CA LEU A 183 7.64 6.69 -5.78
C LEU A 183 7.59 7.07 -4.30
N ILE A 184 8.54 6.55 -3.51
CA ILE A 184 8.66 6.89 -2.09
C ILE A 184 8.99 8.38 -1.89
N LYS A 185 9.81 8.96 -2.77
CA LYS A 185 10.07 10.40 -2.74
C LYS A 185 8.78 11.20 -2.97
N TYR A 186 7.93 10.82 -3.94
CA TYR A 186 6.67 11.52 -4.21
C TYR A 186 5.71 11.44 -3.01
N LEU A 187 5.61 10.30 -2.33
CA LEU A 187 4.82 10.18 -1.10
C LEU A 187 5.35 11.11 0.00
N ASN A 188 6.66 11.19 0.17
CA ASN A 188 7.28 12.09 1.14
C ASN A 188 7.12 13.58 0.80
N ASP A 189 7.01 13.92 -0.48
CA ASP A 189 6.77 15.32 -0.92
C ASP A 189 5.32 15.76 -0.64
N VAL A 190 4.36 14.83 -0.60
CA VAL A 190 2.91 15.10 -0.43
C VAL A 190 2.45 14.95 1.02
N LYS A 191 3.10 14.11 1.82
CA LYS A 191 2.70 13.84 3.21
C LYS A 191 2.67 15.09 4.09
N TYR A 192 1.93 15.02 5.19
CA TYR A 192 1.98 16.03 6.24
C TYR A 192 3.39 16.15 6.83
N SER A 193 3.70 17.32 7.41
CA SER A 193 5.03 17.61 7.97
C SER A 193 5.43 16.64 9.10
N PHE A 194 4.45 16.08 9.80
CA PHE A 194 4.65 15.12 10.89
C PHE A 194 3.58 14.03 10.83
N ASN A 195 3.95 12.84 11.23
CA ASN A 195 3.04 11.70 11.38
C ASN A 195 2.28 11.76 12.70
#